data_f06da0e737ed557e052ce164883cf570
#
_entry.id   f06da0e737ed557e052ce164883cf570
#
_cell.length_a   1.000
_cell.length_b   1.000
_cell.length_c   1.000
_cell.angle_alpha   90.00
_cell.angle_beta   90.00
_cell.angle_gamma   90.00
#
_symmetry.space_group_name_H-M   'P 1'
#
loop_
_entity.id
_entity.type
_entity.pdbx_description
1 polymer ?
#
loop_
_entity_poly.entity_id
_entity_poly.type
_entity_poly.pdbx_seq_one_letter_code
_entity_poly.pdbx_strand_id
1 'polypeptide(L)'
;MIWYFAYGSNMNPARLKERLEPEGVAMGARIGGRLERWRLSFNKARMGVPANGAANIVATADGVVHGTLNEMPAQGLAVLDRFEGVATRQYRRETVPVVRADTGALVEATTYVALNIGSDSLLPLREYLAHLLAGRDLLPADYYALLDAQRVAD
;
A
#
# COMPACT_ATOMS: atom_id res chain seq x y z
N MET A 1 -0.83 18.14 -8.72
CA MET A 1 -0.28 16.95 -8.01
C MET A 1 -1.35 16.35 -7.12
N ILE A 2 -1.37 15.04 -7.03
CA ILE A 2 -2.25 14.29 -6.12
C ILE A 2 -1.40 13.53 -5.10
N TRP A 3 -2.04 13.06 -4.04
CA TRP A 3 -1.43 12.14 -3.08
C TRP A 3 -1.89 10.71 -3.36
N TYR A 4 -0.93 9.80 -3.45
CA TYR A 4 -1.17 8.37 -3.50
C TYR A 4 -0.72 7.77 -2.15
N PHE A 5 -1.63 7.07 -1.47
CA PHE A 5 -1.33 6.38 -0.21
C PHE A 5 -0.98 4.92 -0.48
N ALA A 6 0.28 4.56 -0.21
CA ALA A 6 0.78 3.20 -0.33
C ALA A 6 0.88 2.56 1.05
N TYR A 7 0.26 1.42 1.21
CA TYR A 7 0.32 0.62 2.45
C TYR A 7 0.93 -0.77 2.22
N GLY A 8 1.15 -1.14 0.97
CA GLY A 8 1.65 -2.44 0.55
C GLY A 8 3.03 -2.34 -0.10
N SER A 9 3.23 -3.08 -1.19
CA SER A 9 4.54 -3.20 -1.82
C SER A 9 5.11 -1.89 -2.37
N ASN A 10 4.27 -0.91 -2.69
CA ASN A 10 4.71 0.39 -3.17
C ASN A 10 5.24 1.30 -2.05
N MET A 11 5.23 0.85 -0.80
CA MET A 11 6.00 1.52 0.26
C MET A 11 7.51 1.42 0.01
N ASN A 12 7.93 0.47 -0.80
CA ASN A 12 9.31 0.41 -1.28
C ASN A 12 9.52 1.50 -2.33
N PRO A 13 10.30 2.55 -2.03
CA PRO A 13 10.46 3.67 -2.96
C PRO A 13 11.13 3.27 -4.27
N ALA A 14 12.03 2.30 -4.25
CA ALA A 14 12.67 1.79 -5.47
C ALA A 14 11.65 1.10 -6.38
N ARG A 15 10.74 0.31 -5.79
CA ARG A 15 9.69 -0.37 -6.55
C ARG A 15 8.73 0.62 -7.18
N LEU A 16 8.29 1.62 -6.42
CA LEU A 16 7.39 2.64 -6.95
C LEU A 16 8.04 3.43 -8.09
N LYS A 17 9.29 3.80 -7.92
CA LYS A 17 10.07 4.50 -8.94
C LYS A 17 10.20 3.66 -10.22
N GLU A 18 10.50 2.37 -10.09
CA GLU A 18 10.60 1.46 -11.23
C GLU A 18 9.31 1.36 -12.03
N ARG A 19 8.16 1.54 -11.38
CA ARG A 19 6.85 1.50 -12.04
C ARG A 19 6.52 2.81 -12.75
N LEU A 20 6.88 3.93 -12.16
CA LEU A 20 6.46 5.27 -12.61
C LEU A 20 7.46 5.95 -13.55
N GLU A 21 8.75 5.84 -13.27
CA GLU A 21 9.79 6.55 -14.01
C GLU A 21 9.84 6.18 -15.50
N PRO A 22 9.74 4.89 -15.90
CA PRO A 22 9.72 4.53 -17.32
C PRO A 22 8.57 5.15 -18.10
N GLU A 23 7.50 5.55 -17.42
CA GLU A 23 6.32 6.16 -18.01
C GLU A 23 6.37 7.70 -17.96
N GLY A 24 7.51 8.27 -17.59
CA GLY A 24 7.70 9.70 -17.52
C GLY A 24 6.99 10.39 -16.37
N VAL A 25 6.60 9.66 -15.34
CA VAL A 25 5.94 10.22 -14.15
C VAL A 25 7.00 10.65 -13.14
N ALA A 26 7.07 11.94 -12.88
CA ALA A 26 7.95 12.51 -11.88
C ALA A 26 7.23 12.56 -10.53
N MET A 27 7.79 11.90 -9.54
CA MET A 27 7.29 11.94 -8.16
C MET A 27 7.80 13.18 -7.43
N GLY A 28 6.95 13.75 -6.57
CA GLY A 28 7.30 14.81 -5.64
C GLY A 28 7.65 14.27 -4.25
N ALA A 29 7.02 14.84 -3.22
CA ALA A 29 7.28 14.50 -1.83
C ALA A 29 6.85 13.06 -1.49
N ARG A 30 7.57 12.46 -0.55
CA ARG A 30 7.25 11.17 0.05
C ARG A 30 7.30 11.34 1.56
N ILE A 31 6.17 11.17 2.22
CA ILE A 31 6.03 11.38 3.67
C ILE A 31 5.23 10.23 4.30
N GLY A 32 5.31 10.10 5.61
CA GLY A 32 4.49 9.13 6.34
C GLY A 32 3.03 9.55 6.37
N GLY A 33 2.13 8.56 6.39
CA GLY A 33 0.70 8.77 6.49
C GLY A 33 0.03 7.77 7.40
N ARG A 34 -1.07 8.22 8.07
CA ARG A 34 -1.89 7.37 8.93
C ARG A 34 -3.33 7.39 8.42
N LEU A 35 -3.84 6.21 8.13
CA LEU A 35 -5.22 6.01 7.71
C LEU A 35 -6.00 5.34 8.84
N GLU A 36 -6.98 6.04 9.40
CA GLU A 36 -7.83 5.53 10.47
C GLU A 36 -9.05 4.81 9.90
N ARG A 37 -9.61 3.89 10.67
CA ARG A 37 -10.82 3.10 10.38
C ARG A 37 -10.62 2.04 9.30
N TRP A 38 -9.39 1.59 9.11
CA TRP A 38 -9.00 0.50 8.24
C TRP A 38 -7.95 -0.36 8.94
N ARG A 39 -7.88 -1.62 8.60
CA ARG A 39 -6.81 -2.52 9.05
C ARG A 39 -6.10 -3.14 7.84
N LEU A 40 -4.83 -3.46 8.01
CA LEU A 40 -4.06 -4.19 7.02
C LEU A 40 -4.41 -5.68 7.08
N SER A 41 -4.55 -6.29 5.92
CA SER A 41 -4.70 -7.73 5.77
C SER A 41 -3.93 -8.18 4.53
N PHE A 42 -3.52 -9.44 4.49
CA PHE A 42 -2.89 -10.02 3.30
C PHE A 42 -3.87 -10.93 2.55
N ASN A 43 -5.14 -10.56 2.52
CA ASN A 43 -6.23 -11.36 2.00
C ASN A 43 -6.47 -11.25 0.49
N LYS A 44 -5.64 -10.48 -0.23
CA LYS A 44 -5.69 -10.47 -1.69
C LYS A 44 -4.93 -11.69 -2.21
N ALA A 45 -5.67 -12.74 -2.58
CA ALA A 45 -5.06 -13.98 -3.06
C ALA A 45 -4.19 -13.74 -4.30
N ARG A 46 -3.01 -14.32 -4.30
CA ARG A 46 -2.07 -14.29 -5.42
C ARG A 46 -1.89 -15.69 -5.99
N MET A 47 -1.67 -15.75 -7.30
CA MET A 47 -1.28 -16.99 -7.97
C MET A 47 0.10 -17.43 -7.49
N GLY A 48 0.28 -18.71 -7.29
CA GLY A 48 1.59 -19.27 -6.95
C GLY A 48 1.55 -20.41 -5.95
N VAL A 49 2.72 -20.97 -5.69
CA VAL A 49 2.95 -22.05 -4.73
C VAL A 49 4.14 -21.62 -3.85
N PRO A 50 3.97 -21.56 -2.54
CA PRO A 50 2.74 -21.83 -1.77
C PRO A 50 1.66 -20.79 -1.98
N ALA A 51 0.42 -21.10 -1.58
CA ALA A 51 -0.66 -20.13 -1.55
C ALA A 51 -0.26 -18.92 -0.70
N ASN A 52 -0.52 -17.73 -1.20
CA ASN A 52 -0.06 -16.49 -0.55
C ASN A 52 -0.99 -15.33 -0.86
N GLY A 53 -0.83 -14.24 -0.13
CA GLY A 53 -1.65 -13.06 -0.27
C GLY A 53 -0.85 -11.77 -0.37
N ALA A 54 -1.38 -10.84 -1.15
CA ALA A 54 -0.91 -9.47 -1.21
C ALA A 54 -1.67 -8.60 -0.20
N ALA A 55 -1.10 -7.45 0.11
CA ALA A 55 -1.69 -6.49 1.02
C ALA A 55 -3.01 -5.93 0.50
N ASN A 56 -3.95 -5.77 1.42
CA ASN A 56 -5.24 -5.13 1.24
C ASN A 56 -5.58 -4.39 2.53
N ILE A 57 -6.53 -3.48 2.47
CA ILE A 57 -7.09 -2.85 3.65
C ILE A 57 -8.57 -3.17 3.75
N VAL A 58 -9.03 -3.35 4.98
CA VAL A 58 -10.40 -3.72 5.30
C VAL A 58 -10.97 -2.70 6.28
N ALA A 59 -12.15 -2.15 5.99
CA ALA A 59 -12.81 -1.20 6.86
C ALA A 59 -13.03 -1.80 8.25
N THR A 60 -12.55 -1.10 9.28
CA THR A 60 -12.56 -1.59 10.67
C THR A 60 -12.62 -0.40 11.61
N ALA A 61 -13.64 -0.33 12.47
CA ALA A 61 -13.93 0.84 13.30
C ALA A 61 -12.71 1.33 14.11
N ASP A 62 -11.93 0.40 14.68
CA ASP A 62 -10.78 0.72 15.53
C ASP A 62 -9.44 0.52 14.82
N GLY A 63 -9.47 0.31 13.50
CA GLY A 63 -8.28 0.04 12.73
C GLY A 63 -7.42 1.28 12.47
N VAL A 64 -6.14 1.05 12.29
CA VAL A 64 -5.18 2.06 11.83
C VAL A 64 -4.20 1.39 10.89
N VAL A 65 -3.99 2.01 9.73
CA VAL A 65 -3.00 1.58 8.75
C VAL A 65 -1.98 2.69 8.58
N HIS A 66 -0.72 2.38 8.72
CA HIS A 66 0.35 3.31 8.41
C HIS A 66 0.93 2.99 7.04
N GLY A 67 1.35 4.01 6.34
CA GLY A 67 1.92 3.86 5.01
C GLY A 67 2.64 5.11 4.57
N THR A 68 2.83 5.24 3.27
CA THR A 68 3.53 6.38 2.68
C THR A 68 2.59 7.18 1.78
N LEU A 69 2.61 8.49 1.95
CA LEU A 69 1.95 9.44 1.05
C LEU A 69 2.97 9.85 -0.01
N ASN A 70 2.63 9.64 -1.25
CA ASN A 70 3.50 9.89 -2.39
C ASN A 70 2.84 10.91 -3.31
N GLU A 71 3.49 12.04 -3.51
CA GLU A 71 2.99 13.10 -4.38
C GLU A 71 3.37 12.83 -5.83
N MET A 72 2.41 12.93 -6.72
CA MET A 72 2.63 12.68 -8.15
C MET A 72 1.57 13.37 -9.00
N PRO A 73 1.82 13.58 -10.29
CA PRO A 73 0.76 14.01 -11.19
C PRO A 73 -0.30 12.92 -11.34
N ALA A 74 -1.54 13.32 -11.63
CA ALA A 74 -2.66 12.39 -11.73
C ALA A 74 -2.43 11.25 -12.74
N GLN A 75 -1.62 11.48 -13.78
CA GLN A 75 -1.26 10.43 -14.74
C GLN A 75 -0.53 9.26 -14.09
N GLY A 76 0.10 9.46 -12.95
CA GLY A 76 0.73 8.38 -12.19
C GLY A 76 -0.28 7.33 -11.73
N LEU A 77 -1.50 7.74 -11.42
CA LEU A 77 -2.56 6.78 -11.05
C LEU A 77 -2.95 5.89 -12.23
N ALA A 78 -2.95 6.42 -13.46
CA ALA A 78 -3.22 5.59 -14.64
C ALA A 78 -2.16 4.49 -14.82
N VAL A 79 -0.91 4.79 -14.49
CA VAL A 79 0.17 3.80 -14.51
C VAL A 79 -0.05 2.76 -13.40
N LEU A 80 -0.32 3.22 -12.18
CA LEU A 80 -0.55 2.32 -11.03
C LEU A 80 -1.78 1.44 -11.24
N ASP A 81 -2.83 1.95 -11.88
CA ASP A 81 -4.02 1.16 -12.21
C ASP A 81 -3.67 -0.12 -12.97
N ARG A 82 -2.69 -0.05 -13.86
CA ARG A 82 -2.25 -1.21 -14.63
C ARG A 82 -1.57 -2.25 -13.74
N PHE A 83 -0.69 -1.80 -12.83
CA PHE A 83 -0.01 -2.69 -11.89
C PHE A 83 -0.97 -3.29 -10.86
N GLU A 84 -2.00 -2.53 -10.48
CA GLU A 84 -3.02 -2.99 -9.53
C GLU A 84 -4.14 -3.80 -10.19
N GLY A 85 -4.13 -3.90 -11.51
CA GLY A 85 -5.12 -4.68 -12.25
C GLY A 85 -6.53 -4.12 -12.13
N VAL A 86 -6.69 -2.80 -12.18
CA VAL A 86 -8.01 -2.15 -12.09
C VAL A 86 -8.91 -2.60 -13.22
N ALA A 87 -8.39 -2.70 -14.46
CA ALA A 87 -9.16 -3.12 -15.62
C ALA A 87 -9.65 -4.58 -15.52
N THR A 88 -8.96 -5.42 -14.77
CA THR A 88 -9.34 -6.83 -14.55
C THR A 88 -9.95 -7.05 -13.16
N ARG A 89 -10.37 -5.99 -12.49
CA ARG A 89 -11.08 -6.01 -11.21
C ARG A 89 -10.29 -6.70 -10.08
N GLN A 90 -8.99 -6.53 -10.07
CA GLN A 90 -8.16 -7.03 -8.97
C GLN A 90 -8.21 -6.07 -7.78
N TYR A 91 -8.06 -4.77 -8.07
CA TYR A 91 -8.20 -3.69 -7.10
C TYR A 91 -9.05 -2.57 -7.71
N ARG A 92 -9.59 -1.72 -6.85
CA ARG A 92 -10.26 -0.47 -7.25
C ARG A 92 -9.62 0.70 -6.54
N ARG A 93 -9.71 1.87 -7.13
CA ARG A 93 -9.33 3.12 -6.46
C ARG A 93 -10.33 3.45 -5.36
N GLU A 94 -9.81 4.00 -4.27
CA GLU A 94 -10.60 4.53 -3.16
C GLU A 94 -9.99 5.86 -2.75
N THR A 95 -10.84 6.88 -2.55
CA THR A 95 -10.42 8.15 -1.99
C THR A 95 -10.55 8.09 -0.48
N VAL A 96 -9.48 8.38 0.25
CA VAL A 96 -9.42 8.25 1.71
C VAL A 96 -8.78 9.48 2.34
N PRO A 97 -9.23 9.86 3.56
CA PRO A 97 -8.57 10.91 4.33
C PRO A 97 -7.38 10.32 5.08
N VAL A 98 -6.19 10.88 4.87
CA VAL A 98 -4.95 10.40 5.47
C VAL A 98 -4.32 11.54 6.28
N VAL A 99 -3.88 11.24 7.50
CA VAL A 99 -3.18 12.21 8.34
C VAL A 99 -1.70 12.20 7.97
N ARG A 100 -1.17 13.36 7.60
CA ARG A 100 0.26 13.53 7.32
C ARG A 100 1.05 13.41 8.62
N ALA A 101 2.06 12.57 8.63
CA ALA A 101 2.91 12.41 9.81
C ALA A 101 3.78 13.63 10.09
N ASP A 102 4.15 14.39 9.05
CA ASP A 102 5.03 15.57 9.19
C ASP A 102 4.34 16.78 9.80
N THR A 103 3.07 17.04 9.44
CA THR A 103 2.33 18.23 9.88
C THR A 103 1.13 17.93 10.75
N GLY A 104 0.62 16.70 10.74
CA GLY A 104 -0.65 16.35 11.37
C GLY A 104 -1.88 16.78 10.57
N ALA A 105 -1.70 17.37 9.41
CA ALA A 105 -2.81 17.79 8.56
C ALA A 105 -3.49 16.61 7.90
N LEU A 106 -4.80 16.71 7.70
CA LEU A 106 -5.58 15.72 6.97
C LEU A 106 -5.53 16.07 5.48
N VAL A 107 -5.20 15.10 4.65
CA VAL A 107 -5.22 15.26 3.19
C VAL A 107 -6.06 14.17 2.54
N GLU A 108 -6.65 14.51 1.40
CA GLU A 108 -7.33 13.53 0.56
C GLU A 108 -6.28 12.79 -0.27
N ALA A 109 -6.32 11.46 -0.23
CA ALA A 109 -5.41 10.62 -0.98
C ALA A 109 -6.16 9.54 -1.74
N THR A 110 -5.56 9.05 -2.81
CA THR A 110 -6.06 7.87 -3.52
C THR A 110 -5.27 6.65 -3.06
N THR A 111 -5.98 5.56 -2.81
CA THR A 111 -5.39 4.25 -2.52
C THR A 111 -6.11 3.17 -3.30
N TYR A 112 -5.68 1.93 -3.15
CA TYR A 112 -6.29 0.79 -3.84
C TYR A 112 -6.84 -0.20 -2.81
N VAL A 113 -8.03 -0.72 -3.08
CA VAL A 113 -8.70 -1.71 -2.23
C VAL A 113 -9.02 -2.94 -3.08
N ALA A 114 -8.68 -4.11 -2.59
CA ALA A 114 -8.86 -5.35 -3.33
C ALA A 114 -10.35 -5.68 -3.55
N LEU A 115 -10.67 -6.15 -4.74
CA LEU A 115 -12.01 -6.62 -5.09
C LEU A 115 -12.10 -8.15 -5.03
N ASN A 116 -11.01 -8.83 -5.35
CA ASN A 116 -10.97 -10.29 -5.36
C ASN A 116 -10.29 -10.79 -4.08
N ILE A 117 -11.08 -10.93 -3.02
CA ILE A 117 -10.59 -11.22 -1.67
C ILE A 117 -10.59 -12.72 -1.43
N GLY A 118 -9.49 -13.22 -0.88
CA GLY A 118 -9.38 -14.57 -0.38
C GLY A 118 -9.58 -14.64 1.14
N SER A 119 -9.01 -15.67 1.75
CA SER A 119 -9.08 -15.86 3.21
C SER A 119 -8.19 -14.86 3.95
N ASP A 120 -8.65 -14.40 5.13
CA ASP A 120 -7.85 -13.60 6.05
C ASP A 120 -6.68 -14.40 6.64
N SER A 121 -6.66 -15.73 6.49
CA SER A 121 -5.56 -16.57 6.95
C SER A 121 -4.40 -16.66 5.95
N LEU A 122 -4.53 -16.07 4.76
CA LEU A 122 -3.43 -16.01 3.80
C LEU A 122 -2.26 -15.23 4.37
N LEU A 123 -1.06 -15.70 4.07
CA LEU A 123 0.19 -15.08 4.50
C LEU A 123 0.93 -14.54 3.28
N PRO A 124 1.70 -13.45 3.45
CA PRO A 124 2.52 -12.93 2.35
C PRO A 124 3.74 -13.82 2.14
N LEU A 125 4.28 -13.82 0.92
CA LEU A 125 5.61 -14.35 0.68
C LEU A 125 6.65 -13.42 1.33
N ARG A 126 7.77 -13.99 1.76
CA ARG A 126 8.86 -13.23 2.39
C ARG A 126 9.36 -12.10 1.50
N GLU A 127 9.54 -12.37 0.21
CA GLU A 127 9.97 -11.37 -0.76
C GLU A 127 8.97 -10.22 -0.89
N TYR A 128 7.68 -10.54 -0.86
CA TYR A 128 6.63 -9.52 -0.91
C TYR A 128 6.64 -8.65 0.36
N LEU A 129 6.73 -9.28 1.53
CA LEU A 129 6.79 -8.56 2.80
C LEU A 129 8.00 -7.61 2.85
N ALA A 130 9.12 -8.00 2.24
CA ALA A 130 10.32 -7.16 2.19
C ALA A 130 10.06 -5.80 1.54
N HIS A 131 9.13 -5.71 0.59
CA HIS A 131 8.75 -4.43 0.00
C HIS A 131 8.02 -3.52 0.98
N LEU A 132 7.19 -4.07 1.88
CA LEU A 132 6.55 -3.30 2.93
C LEU A 132 7.60 -2.80 3.93
N LEU A 133 8.53 -3.67 4.32
CA LEU A 133 9.60 -3.33 5.27
C LEU A 133 10.55 -2.26 4.72
N ALA A 134 10.64 -2.12 3.41
CA ALA A 134 11.44 -1.06 2.79
C ALA A 134 10.89 0.35 3.04
N GLY A 135 9.66 0.46 3.57
CA GLY A 135 9.08 1.73 4.00
C GLY A 135 9.47 2.16 5.42
N ARG A 136 10.41 1.46 6.06
CA ARG A 136 10.80 1.65 7.46
C ARG A 136 11.04 3.09 7.86
N ASP A 137 11.67 3.87 6.99
CA ASP A 137 12.05 5.26 7.26
C ASP A 137 10.85 6.16 7.59
N LEU A 138 9.65 5.80 7.13
CA LEU A 138 8.44 6.60 7.31
C LEU A 138 7.38 5.92 8.20
N LEU A 139 7.65 4.72 8.69
CA LEU A 139 6.71 3.99 9.54
C LEU A 139 7.01 4.19 11.01
N PRO A 140 5.98 4.30 11.88
CA PRO A 140 6.19 4.25 13.32
C PRO A 140 6.90 2.96 13.74
N ALA A 141 7.78 3.04 14.73
CA ALA A 141 8.61 1.92 15.15
C ALA A 141 7.79 0.69 15.59
N ASP A 142 6.68 0.90 16.29
CA ASP A 142 5.80 -0.18 16.73
C ASP A 142 5.06 -0.85 15.57
N TYR A 143 4.61 -0.06 14.59
CA TYR A 143 3.97 -0.60 13.39
C TYR A 143 4.97 -1.41 12.56
N TYR A 144 6.19 -0.88 12.38
CA TYR A 144 7.26 -1.60 11.71
C TYR A 144 7.57 -2.93 12.40
N ALA A 145 7.63 -2.93 13.72
CA ALA A 145 7.89 -4.14 14.49
C ALA A 145 6.82 -5.20 14.26
N LEU A 146 5.54 -4.80 14.17
CA LEU A 146 4.45 -5.72 13.85
C LEU A 146 4.60 -6.30 12.43
N LEU A 147 4.97 -5.47 11.45
CA LEU A 147 5.22 -5.95 10.09
C LEU A 147 6.41 -6.91 10.04
N ASP A 148 7.49 -6.57 10.74
CA ASP A 148 8.70 -7.40 10.77
C ASP A 148 8.43 -8.78 11.41
N ALA A 149 7.49 -8.84 12.35
CA ALA A 149 7.06 -10.06 13.01
C ALA A 149 5.99 -10.84 12.23
N GLN A 150 5.54 -10.32 11.09
CA GLN A 150 4.50 -10.96 10.28
C GLN A 150 4.96 -12.34 9.80
N ARG A 151 4.14 -13.35 10.05
CA ARG A 151 4.38 -14.69 9.53
C ARG A 151 4.31 -14.68 8.01
N VAL A 152 5.13 -15.50 7.38
CA VAL A 152 5.21 -15.61 5.91
C VAL A 152 4.84 -17.02 5.45
N ALA A 153 4.45 -17.12 4.19
CA ALA A 153 4.01 -18.39 3.61
C ALA A 153 5.17 -19.32 3.23
N ASP A 154 6.40 -18.78 3.17
CA ASP A 154 7.60 -19.51 2.72
C ASP A 154 8.80 -19.40 3.72
#